data_5aca6f450a5aed07c951631b7cb3c3bd
#
_entry.id   5aca6f450a5aed07c951631b7cb3c3bd
#
_cell.length_a   1.000
_cell.length_b   1.000
_cell.length_c   1.000
_cell.angle_alpha   90.00
_cell.angle_beta   90.00
_cell.angle_gamma   90.00
#
_symmetry.space_group_name_H-M   'P 1'
#
loop_
_entity.id
_entity.type
_entity.pdbx_description
1 polymer ?
#
loop_
_entity_poly.entity_id
_entity_poly.type
_entity_poly.pdbx_seq_one_letter_code
_entity_poly.pdbx_strand_id
1 'polypeptide(L)' 'MFEKIVNYLSKQLDIPAEEIQEETTFESLGIDSLDIVEMVVDMEDELGVELELNDKISTIGELAEFIESKV' A
#
# COMPACT_ATOMS: atom_id res chain seq x y z
N MET A 1 3.01 -4.65 9.14
CA MET A 1 2.20 -4.34 7.95
C MET A 1 2.96 -3.54 6.89
N PHE A 2 3.75 -2.58 7.31
CA PHE A 2 4.53 -1.77 6.37
C PHE A 2 5.43 -2.65 5.46
N GLU A 3 6.14 -3.58 6.04
CA GLU A 3 7.03 -4.46 5.28
C GLU A 3 6.28 -5.27 4.21
N LYS A 4 5.07 -5.69 4.53
CA LYS A 4 4.25 -6.47 3.61
C LYS A 4 3.87 -5.64 2.39
N ILE A 5 3.51 -4.39 2.63
CA ILE A 5 3.19 -3.46 1.54
C ILE A 5 4.42 -3.17 0.71
N VAL A 6 5.56 -2.95 1.36
CA VAL A 6 6.82 -2.68 0.67
C VAL A 6 7.19 -3.87 -0.23
N ASN A 7 7.08 -5.08 0.29
CA ASN A 7 7.41 -6.28 -0.50
C ASN A 7 6.47 -6.43 -1.69
N TYR A 8 5.19 -6.16 -1.49
CA TYR A 8 4.23 -6.22 -2.57
C TYR A 8 4.58 -5.22 -3.67
N LEU A 9 4.81 -3.97 -3.30
CA LEU A 9 5.13 -2.92 -4.26
C LEU A 9 6.47 -3.15 -4.95
N SER A 10 7.43 -3.66 -4.22
CA SER A 10 8.75 -3.97 -4.77
C SER A 10 8.63 -4.98 -5.93
N LYS A 11 7.78 -5.99 -5.76
CA LYS A 11 7.55 -6.98 -6.80
C LYS A 11 6.73 -6.44 -7.96
N GLN A 12 5.71 -5.66 -7.67
CA GLN A 12 4.83 -5.13 -8.70
C GLN A 12 5.51 -4.09 -9.58
N LEU A 13 6.34 -3.25 -8.98
CA LEU A 13 6.99 -2.15 -9.68
C LEU A 13 8.43 -2.47 -10.08
N ASP A 14 8.93 -3.61 -9.67
CA ASP A 14 10.30 -4.03 -9.95
C ASP A 14 11.34 -3.00 -9.47
N ILE A 15 11.16 -2.54 -8.24
CA ILE A 15 12.07 -1.60 -7.60
C ILE A 15 12.57 -2.19 -6.28
N PRO A 16 13.77 -1.79 -5.82
CA PRO A 16 14.29 -2.29 -4.55
C PRO A 16 13.41 -1.86 -3.38
N ALA A 17 13.16 -2.79 -2.46
CA ALA A 17 12.35 -2.50 -1.28
C ALA A 17 12.92 -1.36 -0.45
N GLU A 18 14.23 -1.23 -0.43
CA GLU A 18 14.92 -0.19 0.32
C GLU A 18 14.66 1.23 -0.20
N GLU A 19 14.12 1.35 -1.41
CA GLU A 19 13.75 2.65 -1.97
C GLU A 19 12.36 3.09 -1.52
N ILE A 20 11.62 2.19 -0.89
CA ILE A 20 10.25 2.48 -0.44
C ILE A 20 10.29 2.77 1.05
N GLN A 21 10.00 4.01 1.42
CA GLN A 21 9.99 4.49 2.79
C GLN A 21 8.56 4.77 3.24
N GLU A 22 8.37 5.03 4.53
CA GLU A 22 7.07 5.38 5.05
C GLU A 22 6.55 6.69 4.45
N GLU A 23 7.43 7.63 4.21
CA GLU A 23 7.10 8.94 3.66
C GLU A 23 7.06 8.95 2.13
N THR A 24 7.41 7.84 1.48
CA THR A 24 7.35 7.73 0.03
C THR A 24 5.89 7.85 -0.43
N THR A 25 5.65 8.71 -1.41
CA THR A 25 4.31 8.89 -1.93
C THR A 25 4.04 7.93 -3.08
N PHE A 26 2.77 7.57 -3.26
CA PHE A 26 2.39 6.72 -4.39
C PHE A 26 2.68 7.44 -5.71
N GLU A 27 2.45 8.75 -5.72
CA GLU A 27 2.71 9.54 -6.90
C GLU A 27 4.18 9.49 -7.34
N SER A 28 5.10 9.53 -6.37
CA SER A 28 6.53 9.47 -6.67
C SER A 28 6.94 8.12 -7.25
N LEU A 29 6.17 7.08 -6.98
CA LEU A 29 6.42 5.75 -7.52
C LEU A 29 5.70 5.50 -8.84
N GLY A 30 4.95 6.49 -9.31
CA GLY A 30 4.18 6.35 -10.53
C GLY A 30 2.93 5.50 -10.38
N ILE A 31 2.44 5.36 -9.15
CA ILE A 31 1.24 4.57 -8.86
C ILE A 31 0.01 5.48 -8.92
N ASP A 32 -0.98 5.10 -9.72
CA ASP A 32 -2.21 5.86 -9.79
C ASP A 32 -3.26 5.29 -8.82
N SER A 33 -4.43 5.94 -8.77
CA SER A 33 -5.47 5.54 -7.83
C SER A 33 -6.03 4.15 -8.10
N LEU A 34 -6.03 3.71 -9.36
CA LEU A 34 -6.49 2.36 -9.70
C LEU A 34 -5.56 1.30 -9.16
N ASP A 35 -4.26 1.55 -9.23
CA ASP A 35 -3.27 0.63 -8.69
C ASP A 35 -3.42 0.51 -7.17
N ILE A 36 -3.69 1.62 -6.51
CA ILE A 36 -3.91 1.63 -5.05
C ILE A 36 -5.14 0.78 -4.71
N VAL A 37 -6.22 0.95 -5.46
CA VAL A 37 -7.44 0.17 -5.23
C VAL A 37 -7.18 -1.32 -5.41
N GLU A 38 -6.47 -1.69 -6.46
CA GLU A 38 -6.12 -3.10 -6.71
C GLU A 38 -5.29 -3.68 -5.58
N MET A 39 -4.33 -2.91 -5.07
CA MET A 39 -3.50 -3.34 -3.97
C MET A 39 -4.33 -3.55 -2.70
N VAL A 40 -5.25 -2.64 -2.42
CA VAL A 40 -6.12 -2.75 -1.26
C VAL A 40 -7.00 -3.99 -1.37
N VAL A 41 -7.55 -4.27 -2.55
CA VAL A 41 -8.36 -5.46 -2.77
C VAL A 41 -7.55 -6.74 -2.52
N ASP A 42 -6.31 -6.77 -3.01
CA ASP A 42 -5.43 -7.91 -2.79
C ASP A 42 -5.14 -8.10 -1.30
N MET A 43 -4.95 -7.00 -0.58
CA MET A 43 -4.72 -7.06 0.87
C MET A 43 -5.95 -7.53 1.63
N GLU A 44 -7.14 -7.13 1.18
CA GLU A 44 -8.39 -7.60 1.78
C GLU A 44 -8.50 -9.12 1.67
N ASP A 45 -8.20 -9.65 0.49
CA ASP A 45 -8.21 -11.09 0.26
C ASP A 45 -7.21 -11.81 1.15
N GLU A 46 -6.01 -11.29 1.22
CA GLU A 46 -4.94 -11.92 1.97
C GLU A 46 -5.19 -11.92 3.47
N LEU A 47 -5.71 -10.79 3.98
CA LEU A 47 -5.93 -10.61 5.41
C LEU A 47 -7.31 -11.06 5.88
N GLY A 48 -8.23 -11.28 4.95
CA GLY A 48 -9.58 -11.70 5.27
C GLY A 48 -10.41 -10.61 5.97
N VAL A 49 -10.11 -9.34 5.70
CA VAL A 49 -10.83 -8.22 6.30
C VAL A 49 -11.29 -7.27 5.20
N GLU A 50 -12.31 -6.49 5.50
CA GLU A 50 -12.79 -5.48 4.56
C GLU A 50 -12.04 -4.16 4.83
N LEU A 51 -11.49 -3.60 3.77
CA LEU A 51 -10.77 -2.33 3.84
C LEU A 51 -11.49 -1.33 2.94
N GLU A 52 -12.13 -0.34 3.55
CA GLU A 52 -12.78 0.72 2.78
C GLU A 52 -11.81 1.89 2.68
N LEU A 53 -11.34 2.16 1.47
CA LEU A 53 -10.40 3.23 1.23
C LEU A 53 -11.14 4.55 1.05
N ASN A 54 -11.56 5.14 2.17
CA ASN A 54 -12.32 6.39 2.18
C ASN A 54 -11.46 7.62 2.36
N ASP A 55 -10.27 7.43 2.91
CA ASP A 55 -9.39 8.55 3.22
C ASP A 55 -8.39 8.78 2.09
N LYS A 56 -7.89 9.99 2.01
CA LYS A 56 -6.85 10.32 1.06
C LYS A 56 -5.53 9.83 1.61
N ILE A 57 -5.10 8.69 1.13
CA ILE A 57 -3.84 8.11 1.51
C ILE A 57 -2.84 8.48 0.43
N SER A 58 -1.78 9.17 0.79
CA SER A 58 -0.79 9.63 -0.17
C SER A 58 0.58 8.97 0.02
N THR A 59 0.88 8.45 1.22
CA THR A 59 2.15 7.80 1.49
C THR A 59 1.98 6.34 1.85
N ILE A 60 3.07 5.59 1.71
CA ILE A 60 3.09 4.16 2.03
C ILE A 60 2.79 3.96 3.52
N GLY A 61 3.37 4.82 4.37
CA GLY A 61 3.14 4.74 5.81
C GLY A 61 1.69 4.96 6.19
N GLU A 62 1.02 5.89 5.51
CA GLU A 62 -0.40 6.14 5.76
C GLU A 62 -1.25 4.93 5.41
N LEU A 63 -0.92 4.26 4.30
CA LEU A 63 -1.64 3.05 3.93
C LEU A 63 -1.40 1.95 4.95
N ALA A 64 -0.16 1.79 5.42
CA ALA A 64 0.17 0.79 6.41
C ALA A 64 -0.62 1.02 7.71
N GLU A 65 -0.69 2.25 8.17
CA GLU A 65 -1.46 2.60 9.36
C GLU A 65 -2.96 2.33 9.17
N PHE A 66 -3.47 2.66 7.99
CA PHE A 66 -4.87 2.42 7.67
C PHE A 66 -5.21 0.93 7.77
N ILE A 67 -4.38 0.10 7.17
CA ILE A 67 -4.61 -1.35 7.18
C ILE A 67 -4.46 -1.90 8.60
N GLU A 68 -3.45 -1.47 9.33
CA GLU A 68 -3.22 -1.92 10.70
C GLU A 68 -4.39 -1.56 11.63
N SER A 69 -5.07 -0.48 11.36
CA SER A 69 -6.22 -0.07 12.16
C SER A 69 -7.45 -0.96 11.90
N LYS A 70 -7.44 -1.74 10.83
CA LYS A 70 -8.56 -2.58 10.43
C LYS A 70 -8.36 -4.07 10.75
N VAL A 71 -7.16 -4.47 11.06
CA VAL A 71 -6.86 -5.89 11.37
C VAL A 71 -6.72 -6.14 12.86
#